data_2d0b104e86496eae418708b1bae542b4
#
_entry.id   2d0b104e86496eae418708b1bae542b4
#
_cell.length_a   1.000
_cell.length_b   1.000
_cell.length_c   1.000
_cell.angle_alpha   90.00
_cell.angle_beta   90.00
_cell.angle_gamma   90.00
#
_symmetry.space_group_name_H-M   'P 1'
#
loop_
_entity.id
_entity.type
_entity.pdbx_description
1 polymer ?
#
loop_
_entity_poly.entity_id
_entity_poly.type
_entity_poly.pdbx_seq_one_letter_code
_entity_poly.pdbx_strand_id
1 'polypeptide(L)'
;RTEIKGAVIALENGGWDAGFHGPSFDMTSLWEDILQGDNPGGDSFTLPYLTLAVELERVWIGPNRSLNNISGTFAHDDETWKTVLLKGEIGDAKSFELTIRSGPDGNRNLLMTASDAGEALRVTDLYDSMQGGRLEIAGQYAESAPGRPLIGKIQIKGYRITRAPALAHVLSIMALTGIIEALEGDGLAFSTLDIPFVLGPGWMKIKNARAFGASLGFTASGTVYTYADVVDINGTVIPAYAINSALGYIPVLGEIFTSGEKGGGVFAANYTMSGSTDNPKVTVNPLSALTPGFLRNIFNIFGQADFTPQAADDDPSQLQEIR
;
A
#
# COMPACT_ATOMS: atom_id res chain seq x y z
N ARG A 1 16.71 23.41 -10.09
CA ARG A 1 15.64 23.52 -9.09
C ARG A 1 16.14 23.51 -7.64
N THR A 2 17.44 23.24 -7.41
CA THR A 2 18.01 23.19 -6.06
C THR A 2 18.59 24.55 -5.66
N GLU A 3 18.10 25.09 -4.56
CA GLU A 3 18.61 26.28 -3.90
C GLU A 3 18.56 26.02 -2.38
N ILE A 4 19.71 25.61 -1.81
CA ILE A 4 19.86 25.27 -0.41
C ILE A 4 21.12 25.89 0.18
N LYS A 5 21.11 26.11 1.48
CA LYS A 5 22.29 26.51 2.28
C LYS A 5 22.42 25.52 3.41
N GLY A 6 23.63 25.27 3.84
CA GLY A 6 23.85 24.36 4.95
C GLY A 6 25.30 24.20 5.31
N ALA A 7 25.54 23.36 6.28
CA ALA A 7 26.85 22.98 6.73
C ALA A 7 26.93 21.46 6.91
N VAL A 8 28.12 20.93 6.67
CA VAL A 8 28.46 19.52 6.91
C VAL A 8 29.72 19.50 7.77
N ILE A 9 29.64 18.82 8.89
CA ILE A 9 30.70 18.73 9.88
C ILE A 9 31.11 17.26 9.98
N ALA A 10 32.39 16.99 9.77
CA ALA A 10 32.94 15.66 10.01
C ALA A 10 33.07 15.42 11.53
N LEU A 11 32.62 14.26 12.00
CA LEU A 11 32.69 13.86 13.39
C LEU A 11 33.95 13.02 13.65
N GLU A 12 34.46 13.02 14.89
CA GLU A 12 35.64 12.25 15.30
C GLU A 12 35.49 10.73 15.09
N ASN A 13 34.24 10.21 15.09
CA ASN A 13 33.92 8.80 14.84
C ASN A 13 33.86 8.43 13.35
N GLY A 14 34.25 9.34 12.44
CA GLY A 14 34.20 9.13 10.99
C GLY A 14 32.81 9.37 10.37
N GLY A 15 31.84 9.81 11.15
CA GLY A 15 30.50 10.18 10.70
C GLY A 15 30.38 11.64 10.27
N TRP A 16 29.14 12.03 9.95
CA TRP A 16 28.80 13.38 9.50
C TRP A 16 27.60 13.93 10.27
N ASP A 17 27.67 15.22 10.57
CA ASP A 17 26.53 16.01 11.03
C ASP A 17 26.22 17.08 9.99
N ALA A 18 25.01 17.08 9.45
CA ALA A 18 24.65 17.94 8.33
C ALA A 18 23.33 18.66 8.60
N GLY A 19 23.29 19.93 8.26
CA GLY A 19 22.06 20.73 8.31
C GLY A 19 21.87 21.52 7.04
N PHE A 20 20.67 21.43 6.44
CA PHE A 20 20.31 22.13 5.23
C PHE A 20 18.99 22.87 5.37
N HIS A 21 18.92 24.08 4.82
CA HIS A 21 17.70 24.85 4.73
C HIS A 21 17.65 25.62 3.41
N GLY A 22 16.46 25.94 2.93
CA GLY A 22 16.33 26.72 1.72
C GLY A 22 14.97 26.63 1.06
N PRO A 23 14.76 27.43 0.01
CA PRO A 23 13.48 27.49 -0.68
C PRO A 23 13.18 26.25 -1.53
N SER A 24 14.22 25.50 -2.01
CA SER A 24 13.96 24.41 -2.94
C SER A 24 15.08 23.37 -3.01
N PHE A 25 14.70 22.10 -3.05
CA PHE A 25 15.59 20.97 -3.31
C PHE A 25 14.98 20.02 -4.35
N ASP A 26 15.76 19.63 -5.33
CA ASP A 26 15.33 18.64 -6.34
C ASP A 26 15.85 17.25 -5.95
N MET A 27 14.93 16.40 -5.53
CA MET A 27 15.17 15.02 -5.10
C MET A 27 14.66 14.01 -6.14
N THR A 28 14.31 14.43 -7.35
CA THR A 28 13.64 13.59 -8.36
C THR A 28 14.38 12.29 -8.61
N SER A 29 15.68 12.33 -8.87
CA SER A 29 16.47 11.11 -9.12
C SER A 29 16.54 10.18 -7.90
N LEU A 30 16.75 10.75 -6.69
CA LEU A 30 16.76 9.96 -5.44
C LEU A 30 15.39 9.35 -5.14
N TRP A 31 14.32 10.05 -5.51
CA TRP A 31 12.96 9.55 -5.32
C TRP A 31 12.68 8.32 -6.20
N GLU A 32 13.11 8.35 -7.45
CA GLU A 32 13.01 7.22 -8.36
C GLU A 32 13.77 6.00 -7.83
N ASP A 33 14.99 6.19 -7.31
CA ASP A 33 15.78 5.12 -6.69
C ASP A 33 15.08 4.53 -5.45
N ILE A 34 14.47 5.39 -4.60
CA ILE A 34 13.72 4.95 -3.41
C ILE A 34 12.50 4.12 -3.80
N LEU A 35 11.77 4.51 -4.85
CA LEU A 35 10.58 3.79 -5.31
C LEU A 35 10.92 2.43 -5.94
N GLN A 36 12.02 2.35 -6.67
CA GLN A 36 12.47 1.08 -7.28
C GLN A 36 12.95 0.09 -6.21
N GLY A 37 13.36 0.57 -5.05
CA GLY A 37 13.91 -0.25 -3.97
C GLY A 37 15.29 -0.83 -4.31
N ASP A 38 15.89 -1.49 -3.34
CA ASP A 38 17.20 -2.14 -3.55
C ASP A 38 17.08 -3.29 -4.55
N ASN A 39 17.77 -3.18 -5.67
CA ASN A 39 17.96 -4.29 -6.60
C ASN A 39 18.82 -5.35 -5.89
N PRO A 40 18.37 -6.62 -5.74
CA PRO A 40 19.13 -7.66 -5.05
C PRO A 40 20.53 -7.97 -5.62
N GLY A 41 20.91 -7.36 -6.73
CA GLY A 41 22.22 -7.48 -7.38
C GLY A 41 22.95 -6.16 -7.62
N GLY A 42 22.42 -5.03 -7.13
CA GLY A 42 23.03 -3.71 -7.28
C GLY A 42 24.11 -3.42 -6.24
N ASP A 43 25.02 -2.49 -6.56
CA ASP A 43 25.99 -1.95 -5.60
C ASP A 43 25.24 -1.23 -4.47
N SER A 44 25.25 -1.79 -3.26
CA SER A 44 24.67 -1.16 -2.08
C SER A 44 25.52 0.05 -1.69
N PHE A 45 24.98 1.25 -1.85
CA PHE A 45 25.60 2.44 -1.31
C PHE A 45 25.46 2.42 0.22
N THR A 46 26.56 2.20 0.92
CA THR A 46 26.61 2.26 2.39
C THR A 46 26.73 3.72 2.84
N LEU A 47 25.69 4.23 3.50
CA LEU A 47 25.76 5.51 4.17
C LEU A 47 26.62 5.38 5.44
N PRO A 48 27.53 6.33 5.70
CA PRO A 48 28.26 6.38 6.95
C PRO A 48 27.32 6.76 8.12
N TYR A 49 27.87 6.80 9.32
CA TYR A 49 27.18 7.43 10.46
C TYR A 49 26.80 8.88 10.11
N LEU A 50 25.51 9.20 10.17
CA LEU A 50 24.99 10.48 9.68
C LEU A 50 23.86 10.99 10.54
N THR A 51 23.98 12.23 11.03
CA THR A 51 22.84 13.04 11.46
C THR A 51 22.54 14.08 10.40
N LEU A 52 21.25 14.23 10.05
CA LEU A 52 20.81 15.20 9.05
C LEU A 52 19.57 15.94 9.55
N ALA A 53 19.62 17.27 9.52
CA ALA A 53 18.49 18.14 9.74
C ALA A 53 18.16 18.92 8.46
N VAL A 54 16.88 19.00 8.08
CA VAL A 54 16.42 19.74 6.90
C VAL A 54 15.23 20.62 7.21
N GLU A 55 15.24 21.83 6.63
CA GLU A 55 14.10 22.77 6.61
C GLU A 55 13.99 23.36 5.20
N LEU A 56 13.03 22.88 4.41
CA LEU A 56 12.89 23.19 2.99
C LEU A 56 11.46 23.65 2.68
N GLU A 57 11.32 24.75 1.98
CA GLU A 57 9.98 25.21 1.57
C GLU A 57 9.38 24.28 0.52
N ARG A 58 10.23 23.72 -0.37
CA ARG A 58 9.80 22.80 -1.43
C ARG A 58 10.84 21.74 -1.72
N VAL A 59 10.37 20.49 -1.81
CA VAL A 59 11.16 19.33 -2.28
C VAL A 59 10.50 18.76 -3.52
N TRP A 60 11.18 18.82 -4.66
CA TRP A 60 10.69 18.21 -5.90
C TRP A 60 10.98 16.72 -5.91
N ILE A 61 9.95 15.93 -6.19
CA ILE A 61 10.02 14.46 -6.30
C ILE A 61 9.57 13.97 -7.68
N GLY A 62 9.44 14.86 -8.63
CA GLY A 62 9.10 14.62 -10.01
C GLY A 62 8.97 15.92 -10.81
N PRO A 63 8.69 15.85 -12.12
CA PRO A 63 8.62 17.03 -12.99
C PRO A 63 7.66 18.14 -12.51
N ASN A 64 6.49 17.75 -12.03
CA ASN A 64 5.43 18.65 -11.56
C ASN A 64 4.89 18.21 -10.18
N ARG A 65 5.68 17.44 -9.41
CA ARG A 65 5.30 16.88 -8.12
C ARG A 65 6.26 17.38 -7.05
N SER A 66 5.72 17.95 -5.99
CA SER A 66 6.52 18.46 -4.87
C SER A 66 5.84 18.22 -3.53
N LEU A 67 6.67 18.10 -2.52
CA LEU A 67 6.32 18.21 -1.11
C LEU A 67 6.67 19.62 -0.65
N ASN A 68 5.88 20.20 0.25
CA ASN A 68 6.07 21.58 0.69
C ASN A 68 6.24 21.66 2.21
N ASN A 69 6.85 22.74 2.69
CA ASN A 69 7.06 23.00 4.12
C ASN A 69 7.68 21.81 4.86
N ILE A 70 8.75 21.26 4.28
CA ILE A 70 9.42 20.07 4.80
C ILE A 70 10.31 20.42 5.97
N SER A 71 10.10 19.73 7.09
CA SER A 71 10.99 19.74 8.23
C SER A 71 11.32 18.30 8.62
N GLY A 72 12.60 17.96 8.71
CA GLY A 72 13.03 16.60 8.97
C GLY A 72 14.30 16.51 9.81
N THR A 73 14.39 15.45 10.62
CA THR A 73 15.58 15.04 11.32
C THR A 73 15.80 13.55 11.12
N PHE A 74 16.99 13.18 10.74
CA PHE A 74 17.36 11.82 10.36
C PHE A 74 18.63 11.41 11.09
N ALA A 75 18.70 10.17 11.59
CA ALA A 75 19.91 9.60 12.16
C ALA A 75 20.13 8.19 11.61
N HIS A 76 21.29 7.97 11.01
CA HIS A 76 21.77 6.72 10.43
C HIS A 76 23.00 6.23 11.21
N ASP A 77 23.11 4.94 11.47
CA ASP A 77 24.18 4.33 12.27
C ASP A 77 25.14 3.45 11.47
N ASP A 78 25.38 3.76 10.20
CA ASP A 78 26.14 2.98 9.21
C ASP A 78 25.43 1.71 8.66
N GLU A 79 24.39 1.23 9.33
CA GLU A 79 23.60 0.09 8.85
C GLU A 79 22.16 0.46 8.51
N THR A 80 21.52 1.28 9.35
CA THR A 80 20.09 1.58 9.21
C THR A 80 19.74 2.99 9.70
N TRP A 81 18.63 3.51 9.22
CA TRP A 81 18.01 4.70 9.78
C TRP A 81 17.39 4.41 11.14
N LYS A 82 18.03 4.84 12.22
CA LYS A 82 17.54 4.65 13.61
C LYS A 82 16.43 5.61 13.99
N THR A 83 16.52 6.83 13.47
CA THR A 83 15.51 7.86 13.66
C THR A 83 15.22 8.53 12.33
N VAL A 84 13.95 8.65 12.03
CA VAL A 84 13.41 9.51 10.96
C VAL A 84 12.25 10.27 11.55
N LEU A 85 12.31 11.57 11.54
CA LEU A 85 11.22 12.47 11.90
C LEU A 85 11.04 13.40 10.71
N LEU A 86 10.01 13.20 9.93
CA LEU A 86 9.74 13.98 8.73
C LEU A 86 8.29 14.43 8.75
N LYS A 87 8.05 15.71 8.51
CA LYS A 87 6.72 16.28 8.36
C LYS A 87 6.73 17.29 7.23
N GLY A 88 5.56 17.51 6.66
CA GLY A 88 5.39 18.47 5.59
C GLY A 88 3.97 18.50 5.07
N GLU A 89 3.82 19.07 3.89
CA GLU A 89 2.54 19.25 3.20
C GLU A 89 2.60 18.71 1.78
N ILE A 90 1.49 18.18 1.30
CA ILE A 90 1.28 17.70 -0.06
C ILE A 90 0.06 18.41 -0.67
N GLY A 91 0.12 18.70 -1.97
CA GLY A 91 -0.96 19.37 -2.71
C GLY A 91 -1.41 20.65 -2.02
N ASP A 92 -2.71 20.81 -1.79
CA ASP A 92 -3.33 21.96 -1.17
C ASP A 92 -3.21 21.94 0.36
N ALA A 93 -1.96 22.03 0.86
CA ALA A 93 -1.62 22.07 2.30
C ALA A 93 -2.17 20.87 3.11
N LYS A 94 -2.18 19.68 2.53
CA LYS A 94 -2.53 18.45 3.23
C LYS A 94 -1.31 17.93 3.99
N SER A 95 -1.45 17.81 5.30
CA SER A 95 -0.33 17.40 6.16
C SER A 95 0.03 15.93 5.99
N PHE A 96 1.32 15.63 6.08
CA PHE A 96 1.83 14.29 6.29
C PHE A 96 2.94 14.28 7.35
N GLU A 97 3.10 13.14 7.99
CA GLU A 97 4.17 12.88 8.95
C GLU A 97 4.67 11.45 8.80
N LEU A 98 5.99 11.27 8.85
CA LEU A 98 6.67 9.97 8.89
C LEU A 98 7.61 9.93 10.08
N THR A 99 7.47 8.91 10.90
CA THR A 99 8.38 8.65 12.02
C THR A 99 8.94 7.24 11.95
N ILE A 100 10.25 7.11 12.15
CA ILE A 100 10.92 5.85 12.49
C ILE A 100 11.64 6.06 13.80
N ARG A 101 11.42 5.18 14.78
CA ARG A 101 12.08 5.24 16.07
C ARG A 101 12.30 3.84 16.62
N SER A 102 13.44 3.64 17.33
CA SER A 102 13.69 2.40 18.05
C SER A 102 12.75 2.29 19.26
N GLY A 103 12.10 1.15 19.39
CA GLY A 103 11.28 0.81 20.56
C GLY A 103 12.11 0.27 21.74
N PRO A 104 11.46 0.02 22.89
CA PRO A 104 12.11 -0.56 24.06
C PRO A 104 12.65 -1.98 23.82
N ASP A 105 12.10 -2.69 22.85
CA ASP A 105 12.51 -4.03 22.42
C ASP A 105 13.69 -4.04 21.44
N GLY A 106 14.23 -2.86 21.10
CA GLY A 106 15.32 -2.68 20.15
C GLY A 106 14.91 -2.68 18.68
N ASN A 107 13.65 -3.04 18.37
CA ASN A 107 13.13 -2.99 16.99
C ASN A 107 12.73 -1.56 16.63
N ARG A 108 12.90 -1.20 15.35
CA ARG A 108 12.43 0.09 14.85
C ARG A 108 10.94 0.02 14.50
N ASN A 109 10.21 1.04 14.90
CA ASN A 109 8.80 1.21 14.60
C ASN A 109 8.63 2.35 13.58
N LEU A 110 7.83 2.10 12.55
CA LEU A 110 7.44 3.07 11.55
C LEU A 110 5.99 3.49 11.77
N LEU A 111 5.73 4.78 11.76
CA LEU A 111 4.40 5.35 11.63
C LEU A 111 4.43 6.44 10.57
N MET A 112 3.57 6.31 9.56
CA MET A 112 3.33 7.35 8.57
C MET A 112 1.84 7.69 8.55
N THR A 113 1.52 8.97 8.54
CA THR A 113 0.15 9.47 8.40
C THR A 113 0.07 10.51 7.31
N ALA A 114 -1.07 10.55 6.59
CA ALA A 114 -1.39 11.64 5.69
C ALA A 114 -2.89 11.98 5.81
N SER A 115 -3.19 13.28 5.82
CA SER A 115 -4.55 13.77 5.93
C SER A 115 -5.38 13.54 4.65
N ASP A 116 -4.72 13.30 3.52
CA ASP A 116 -5.33 12.95 2.24
C ASP A 116 -4.52 11.84 1.55
N ALA A 117 -5.07 10.62 1.55
CA ALA A 117 -4.42 9.45 0.97
C ALA A 117 -4.31 9.54 -0.56
N GLY A 118 -5.38 10.01 -1.22
CA GLY A 118 -5.39 10.15 -2.68
C GLY A 118 -4.32 11.12 -3.16
N GLU A 119 -4.19 12.25 -2.47
CA GLU A 119 -3.15 13.23 -2.78
C GLU A 119 -1.74 12.69 -2.49
N ALA A 120 -1.55 11.97 -1.38
CA ALA A 120 -0.28 11.34 -1.05
C ALA A 120 0.15 10.33 -2.13
N LEU A 121 -0.76 9.45 -2.55
CA LEU A 121 -0.49 8.44 -3.58
C LEU A 121 -0.23 9.07 -4.95
N ARG A 122 -0.95 10.14 -5.31
CA ARG A 122 -0.77 10.86 -6.57
C ARG A 122 0.56 11.61 -6.64
N VAL A 123 0.93 12.32 -5.59
CA VAL A 123 2.18 13.09 -5.54
C VAL A 123 3.39 12.16 -5.56
N THR A 124 3.30 10.99 -4.91
CA THR A 124 4.35 9.95 -4.93
C THR A 124 4.39 9.10 -6.18
N ASP A 125 3.44 9.26 -7.12
CA ASP A 125 3.30 8.46 -8.36
C ASP A 125 2.97 6.98 -8.13
N LEU A 126 2.36 6.67 -7.00
CA LEU A 126 1.99 5.30 -6.67
C LEU A 126 0.60 4.93 -7.19
N TYR A 127 -0.35 5.87 -7.14
CA TYR A 127 -1.71 5.64 -7.63
C TYR A 127 -2.48 6.95 -7.80
N ASP A 128 -3.08 7.18 -8.96
CA ASP A 128 -3.74 8.44 -9.34
C ASP A 128 -5.28 8.41 -9.27
N SER A 129 -5.87 7.23 -9.10
CA SER A 129 -7.31 7.04 -9.20
C SER A 129 -8.02 7.02 -7.83
N MET A 130 -7.32 7.41 -6.76
CA MET A 130 -7.90 7.59 -5.42
C MET A 130 -8.11 9.07 -5.12
N GLN A 131 -9.21 9.39 -4.44
CA GLN A 131 -9.54 10.74 -3.99
C GLN A 131 -9.85 10.73 -2.50
N GLY A 132 -9.25 11.69 -1.78
CA GLY A 132 -9.45 11.86 -0.34
C GLY A 132 -8.91 10.67 0.47
N GLY A 133 -9.48 10.49 1.64
CA GLY A 133 -9.11 9.45 2.59
C GLY A 133 -7.99 9.85 3.54
N ARG A 134 -8.05 9.31 4.76
CA ARG A 134 -6.97 9.45 5.75
C ARG A 134 -6.10 8.20 5.69
N LEU A 135 -4.80 8.39 5.46
CA LEU A 135 -3.80 7.32 5.41
C LEU A 135 -3.12 7.17 6.77
N GLU A 136 -2.94 5.93 7.18
CA GLU A 136 -2.04 5.52 8.26
C GLU A 136 -1.29 4.26 7.83
N ILE A 137 0.03 4.28 7.97
CA ILE A 137 0.91 3.11 7.79
C ILE A 137 1.64 2.91 9.11
N ALA A 138 1.40 1.79 9.77
CA ALA A 138 2.08 1.43 11.01
C ALA A 138 2.78 0.08 10.85
N GLY A 139 4.02 -0.03 11.31
CA GLY A 139 4.77 -1.26 11.19
C GLY A 139 6.01 -1.30 12.09
N GLN A 140 6.59 -2.49 12.20
CA GLN A 140 7.81 -2.75 12.95
C GLN A 140 8.81 -3.50 12.07
N TYR A 141 10.07 -3.09 12.10
CA TYR A 141 11.14 -3.80 11.43
C TYR A 141 11.53 -5.05 12.22
N ALA A 142 11.61 -6.19 11.55
CA ALA A 142 12.09 -7.45 12.13
C ALA A 142 13.63 -7.46 12.12
N GLU A 143 14.26 -6.76 13.06
CA GLU A 143 15.71 -6.50 13.07
C GLU A 143 16.57 -7.77 13.10
N SER A 144 16.07 -8.87 13.66
CA SER A 144 16.76 -10.16 13.71
C SER A 144 16.59 -11.02 12.45
N ALA A 145 15.66 -10.65 11.54
CA ALA A 145 15.41 -11.40 10.33
C ALA A 145 16.32 -10.93 9.18
N PRO A 146 16.70 -11.83 8.25
CA PRO A 146 17.44 -11.45 7.04
C PRO A 146 16.69 -10.38 6.24
N GLY A 147 17.42 -9.33 5.79
CA GLY A 147 16.86 -8.21 5.07
C GLY A 147 16.00 -7.26 5.93
N ARG A 148 15.86 -7.51 7.23
CA ARG A 148 15.14 -6.66 8.20
C ARG A 148 13.78 -6.16 7.67
N PRO A 149 12.87 -7.06 7.25
CA PRO A 149 11.62 -6.66 6.62
C PRO A 149 10.75 -5.84 7.57
N LEU A 150 9.99 -4.89 6.99
CA LEU A 150 8.97 -4.14 7.70
C LEU A 150 7.66 -4.93 7.70
N ILE A 151 7.18 -5.30 8.87
CA ILE A 151 5.90 -5.99 9.05
C ILE A 151 4.89 -4.96 9.56
N GLY A 152 3.79 -4.78 8.85
CA GLY A 152 2.88 -3.71 9.20
C GLY A 152 1.52 -3.80 8.54
N LYS A 153 0.81 -2.69 8.64
CA LYS A 153 -0.52 -2.49 8.09
C LYS A 153 -0.63 -1.10 7.48
N ILE A 154 -1.20 -1.02 6.28
CA ILE A 154 -1.69 0.22 5.68
C ILE A 154 -3.19 0.29 5.96
N GLN A 155 -3.67 1.42 6.44
CA GLN A 155 -5.08 1.71 6.62
C GLN A 155 -5.45 3.02 5.92
N ILE A 156 -6.52 2.99 5.12
CA ILE A 156 -7.10 4.19 4.51
C ILE A 156 -8.58 4.25 4.87
N LYS A 157 -9.06 5.40 5.33
CA LYS A 157 -10.46 5.61 5.73
C LYS A 157 -11.11 6.74 4.95
N GLY A 158 -12.33 6.49 4.45
CA GLY A 158 -13.17 7.51 3.83
C GLY A 158 -12.61 8.03 2.50
N TYR A 159 -12.38 7.14 1.53
CA TYR A 159 -11.83 7.46 0.23
C TYR A 159 -12.79 7.10 -0.91
N ARG A 160 -12.48 7.55 -2.12
CA ARG A 160 -13.21 7.26 -3.34
C ARG A 160 -12.26 6.77 -4.42
N ILE A 161 -12.66 5.77 -5.18
CA ILE A 161 -11.93 5.28 -6.35
C ILE A 161 -12.66 5.73 -7.61
N THR A 162 -11.91 6.34 -8.53
CA THR A 162 -12.39 6.78 -9.83
C THR A 162 -11.51 6.19 -10.93
N ARG A 163 -12.12 5.89 -12.09
CA ARG A 163 -11.35 5.47 -13.28
C ARG A 163 -10.35 4.35 -13.04
N ALA A 164 -10.78 3.24 -12.39
CA ALA A 164 -9.95 2.06 -12.14
C ALA A 164 -10.21 0.96 -13.21
N PRO A 165 -9.43 0.89 -14.32
CA PRO A 165 -9.72 -0.02 -15.44
C PRO A 165 -9.75 -1.49 -15.05
N ALA A 166 -8.84 -1.93 -14.19
CA ALA A 166 -8.79 -3.31 -13.68
C ALA A 166 -10.06 -3.68 -12.93
N LEU A 167 -10.56 -2.77 -12.06
CA LEU A 167 -11.82 -2.96 -11.35
C LEU A 167 -13.01 -2.93 -12.28
N ALA A 168 -13.07 -2.00 -13.25
CA ALA A 168 -14.11 -1.92 -14.26
C ALA A 168 -14.20 -3.23 -15.08
N HIS A 169 -13.07 -3.82 -15.43
CA HIS A 169 -13.02 -5.10 -16.13
C HIS A 169 -13.62 -6.25 -15.31
N VAL A 170 -13.28 -6.35 -14.03
CA VAL A 170 -13.86 -7.34 -13.09
C VAL A 170 -15.38 -7.17 -13.01
N LEU A 171 -15.86 -5.94 -12.81
CA LEU A 171 -17.28 -5.61 -12.70
C LEU A 171 -18.04 -5.91 -13.98
N SER A 172 -17.42 -5.70 -15.15
CA SER A 172 -17.99 -6.02 -16.46
C SER A 172 -18.26 -7.51 -16.64
N ILE A 173 -17.29 -8.36 -16.26
CA ILE A 173 -17.46 -9.82 -16.30
C ILE A 173 -18.58 -10.29 -15.36
N MET A 174 -18.77 -9.60 -14.24
CA MET A 174 -19.84 -9.86 -13.27
C MET A 174 -21.20 -9.28 -13.71
N ALA A 175 -21.29 -8.60 -14.85
CA ALA A 175 -22.47 -7.88 -15.34
C ALA A 175 -23.01 -6.82 -14.36
N LEU A 176 -22.13 -6.15 -13.63
CA LEU A 176 -22.47 -5.12 -12.64
C LEU A 176 -22.43 -3.71 -13.27
N THR A 177 -23.20 -3.48 -14.31
CA THR A 177 -23.19 -2.26 -15.13
C THR A 177 -23.47 -0.98 -14.32
N GLY A 178 -24.42 -1.01 -13.39
CA GLY A 178 -24.72 0.15 -12.55
C GLY A 178 -23.56 0.55 -11.61
N ILE A 179 -22.72 -0.42 -11.19
CA ILE A 179 -21.51 -0.10 -10.40
C ILE A 179 -20.41 0.46 -11.32
N ILE A 180 -20.32 -0.01 -12.58
CA ILE A 180 -19.39 0.54 -13.57
C ILE A 180 -19.74 1.99 -13.87
N GLU A 181 -21.01 2.31 -14.12
CA GLU A 181 -21.48 3.68 -14.36
C GLU A 181 -21.12 4.60 -13.17
N ALA A 182 -21.28 4.13 -11.93
CA ALA A 182 -20.87 4.88 -10.76
C ALA A 182 -19.34 5.06 -10.66
N LEU A 183 -18.54 4.05 -11.03
CA LEU A 183 -17.08 4.11 -11.05
C LEU A 183 -16.55 5.12 -12.07
N GLU A 184 -17.16 5.17 -13.26
CA GLU A 184 -16.79 6.08 -14.36
C GLU A 184 -17.32 7.51 -14.13
N GLY A 185 -18.40 7.66 -13.36
CA GLY A 185 -18.99 8.94 -12.97
C GLY A 185 -18.34 9.53 -11.71
N ASP A 186 -19.10 9.58 -10.64
CA ASP A 186 -18.67 10.17 -9.34
C ASP A 186 -17.63 9.30 -8.60
N GLY A 187 -17.36 8.09 -9.06
CA GLY A 187 -16.49 7.12 -8.43
C GLY A 187 -17.18 6.30 -7.32
N LEU A 188 -16.54 5.23 -6.89
CA LEU A 188 -17.02 4.35 -5.83
C LEU A 188 -16.47 4.79 -4.46
N ALA A 189 -17.36 5.03 -3.52
CA ALA A 189 -16.99 5.40 -2.15
C ALA A 189 -16.69 4.15 -1.32
N PHE A 190 -15.56 4.19 -0.60
CA PHE A 190 -15.13 3.18 0.36
C PHE A 190 -14.99 3.78 1.75
N SER A 191 -15.43 3.05 2.76
CA SER A 191 -15.28 3.43 4.16
C SER A 191 -13.89 3.11 4.70
N THR A 192 -13.36 1.92 4.35
CA THR A 192 -12.04 1.46 4.82
C THR A 192 -11.32 0.62 3.77
N LEU A 193 -9.99 0.70 3.79
CA LEU A 193 -9.05 -0.22 3.17
C LEU A 193 -8.01 -0.59 4.24
N ASP A 194 -7.85 -1.88 4.51
CA ASP A 194 -6.87 -2.43 5.41
C ASP A 194 -5.96 -3.39 4.63
N ILE A 195 -4.65 -3.14 4.65
CA ILE A 195 -3.64 -3.96 3.95
C ILE A 195 -2.57 -4.39 4.95
N PRO A 196 -2.71 -5.56 5.59
CA PRO A 196 -1.58 -6.17 6.29
C PRO A 196 -0.50 -6.56 5.30
N PHE A 197 0.76 -6.21 5.58
CA PHE A 197 1.87 -6.43 4.66
C PHE A 197 3.16 -6.86 5.36
N VAL A 198 4.03 -7.46 4.57
CA VAL A 198 5.46 -7.63 4.86
C VAL A 198 6.23 -7.01 3.70
N LEU A 199 7.06 -6.01 3.98
CA LEU A 199 7.88 -5.32 2.99
C LEU A 199 9.34 -5.71 3.19
N GLY A 200 9.90 -6.39 2.22
CA GLY A 200 11.31 -6.73 2.13
C GLY A 200 12.00 -5.97 1.00
N PRO A 201 13.32 -6.16 0.81
CA PRO A 201 14.06 -5.55 -0.29
C PRO A 201 13.48 -5.98 -1.65
N GLY A 202 12.90 -5.01 -2.38
CA GLY A 202 12.35 -5.22 -3.72
C GLY A 202 11.04 -5.99 -3.82
N TRP A 203 10.35 -6.29 -2.71
CA TRP A 203 9.05 -6.96 -2.73
C TRP A 203 8.16 -6.56 -1.56
N MET A 204 6.86 -6.59 -1.78
CA MET A 204 5.85 -6.43 -0.76
C MET A 204 4.84 -7.58 -0.82
N LYS A 205 4.74 -8.38 0.24
CA LYS A 205 3.74 -9.43 0.38
C LYS A 205 2.51 -8.89 1.10
N ILE A 206 1.35 -8.98 0.46
CA ILE A 206 0.06 -8.56 0.97
C ILE A 206 -0.67 -9.78 1.53
N LYS A 207 -1.12 -9.69 2.78
CA LYS A 207 -1.83 -10.76 3.47
C LYS A 207 -3.25 -10.33 3.77
N ASN A 208 -4.22 -10.85 2.99
CA ASN A 208 -5.64 -10.67 3.26
C ASN A 208 -6.07 -9.19 3.40
N ALA A 209 -5.65 -8.36 2.44
CA ALA A 209 -6.13 -6.99 2.33
C ALA A 209 -7.64 -6.97 2.15
N ARG A 210 -8.31 -5.93 2.68
CA ARG A 210 -9.78 -5.79 2.67
C ARG A 210 -10.17 -4.36 2.41
N ALA A 211 -11.15 -4.17 1.53
CA ALA A 211 -11.78 -2.89 1.31
C ALA A 211 -13.30 -3.03 1.40
N PHE A 212 -13.94 -2.03 2.00
CA PHE A 212 -15.39 -1.97 2.16
C PHE A 212 -15.93 -0.65 1.70
N GLY A 213 -16.91 -0.73 0.82
CA GLY A 213 -17.68 0.42 0.31
C GLY A 213 -19.18 0.16 0.33
N ALA A 214 -19.95 1.22 0.07
CA ALA A 214 -21.42 1.14 0.03
C ALA A 214 -21.95 0.23 -1.11
N SER A 215 -21.20 0.12 -2.21
CA SER A 215 -21.60 -0.67 -3.40
C SER A 215 -20.81 -1.96 -3.54
N LEU A 216 -19.62 -2.06 -2.94
CA LEU A 216 -18.67 -3.11 -3.24
C LEU A 216 -17.72 -3.35 -2.05
N GLY A 217 -17.38 -4.62 -1.83
CA GLY A 217 -16.25 -5.04 -1.00
C GLY A 217 -15.26 -5.86 -1.83
N PHE A 218 -13.98 -5.84 -1.46
CA PHE A 218 -13.01 -6.74 -2.06
C PHE A 218 -11.90 -7.16 -1.08
N THR A 219 -11.30 -8.30 -1.39
CA THR A 219 -10.11 -8.80 -0.70
C THR A 219 -8.97 -8.95 -1.70
N ALA A 220 -7.73 -8.91 -1.19
CA ALA A 220 -6.55 -9.17 -2.00
C ALA A 220 -5.46 -9.84 -1.15
N SER A 221 -4.74 -10.80 -1.76
CA SER A 221 -3.54 -11.41 -1.18
C SER A 221 -2.56 -11.72 -2.31
N GLY A 222 -1.27 -11.62 -2.05
CA GLY A 222 -0.24 -11.90 -3.06
C GLY A 222 1.01 -11.09 -2.85
N THR A 223 1.79 -10.90 -3.91
CA THR A 223 3.08 -10.22 -3.86
C THR A 223 3.19 -9.18 -4.96
N VAL A 224 3.77 -8.04 -4.63
CA VAL A 224 4.22 -6.99 -5.56
C VAL A 224 5.73 -6.99 -5.54
N TYR A 225 6.36 -7.16 -6.70
CA TYR A 225 7.81 -7.11 -6.88
C TYR A 225 8.19 -5.73 -7.41
N THR A 226 8.64 -4.83 -6.51
CA THR A 226 8.89 -3.42 -6.82
C THR A 226 10.08 -3.23 -7.77
N TYR A 227 11.11 -4.08 -7.67
CA TYR A 227 12.28 -4.02 -8.56
C TYR A 227 11.99 -4.50 -9.99
N ALA A 228 10.94 -5.29 -10.19
CA ALA A 228 10.60 -5.90 -11.47
C ALA A 228 9.31 -5.29 -12.08
N ASP A 229 8.65 -4.39 -11.39
CA ASP A 229 7.34 -3.84 -11.74
C ASP A 229 6.31 -4.94 -12.07
N VAL A 230 6.31 -6.01 -11.26
CA VAL A 230 5.43 -7.17 -11.44
C VAL A 230 4.53 -7.35 -10.23
N VAL A 231 3.29 -7.72 -10.50
CA VAL A 231 2.27 -8.05 -9.49
C VAL A 231 1.77 -9.47 -9.69
N ASP A 232 1.54 -10.17 -8.58
CA ASP A 232 0.84 -11.45 -8.52
C ASP A 232 -0.12 -11.42 -7.32
N ILE A 233 -1.38 -11.09 -7.60
CA ILE A 233 -2.43 -10.87 -6.61
C ILE A 233 -3.63 -11.75 -6.94
N ASN A 234 -4.23 -12.34 -5.94
CA ASN A 234 -5.52 -13.00 -6.00
C ASN A 234 -6.47 -12.39 -4.97
N GLY A 235 -7.76 -12.45 -5.24
CA GLY A 235 -8.75 -11.90 -4.32
C GLY A 235 -10.18 -12.20 -4.75
N THR A 236 -11.09 -11.55 -4.05
CA THR A 236 -12.53 -11.72 -4.25
C THR A 236 -13.21 -10.36 -4.30
N VAL A 237 -14.14 -10.18 -5.22
CA VAL A 237 -15.03 -9.01 -5.31
C VAL A 237 -16.43 -9.44 -4.91
N ILE A 238 -17.07 -8.65 -4.03
CA ILE A 238 -18.39 -8.95 -3.44
C ILE A 238 -19.25 -7.69 -3.56
N PRO A 239 -20.34 -7.71 -4.32
CA PRO A 239 -21.32 -6.61 -4.34
C PRO A 239 -21.99 -6.42 -2.98
N ALA A 240 -22.26 -5.18 -2.58
CA ALA A 240 -22.78 -4.85 -1.25
C ALA A 240 -24.17 -5.45 -0.97
N TYR A 241 -25.01 -5.62 -1.99
CA TYR A 241 -26.31 -6.28 -1.82
C TYR A 241 -26.16 -7.75 -1.40
N ALA A 242 -25.09 -8.44 -1.84
CA ALA A 242 -24.80 -9.81 -1.41
C ALA A 242 -24.39 -9.86 0.08
N ILE A 243 -23.69 -8.85 0.56
CA ILE A 243 -23.32 -8.72 1.98
C ILE A 243 -24.58 -8.50 2.84
N ASN A 244 -25.44 -7.56 2.44
CA ASN A 244 -26.65 -7.21 3.19
C ASN A 244 -27.65 -8.37 3.22
N SER A 245 -27.79 -9.13 2.13
CA SER A 245 -28.67 -10.31 2.08
C SER A 245 -28.15 -11.46 2.95
N ALA A 246 -26.84 -11.67 3.02
CA ALA A 246 -26.24 -12.70 3.88
C ALA A 246 -26.38 -12.39 5.37
N LEU A 247 -26.35 -11.12 5.78
CA LEU A 247 -26.52 -10.69 7.18
C LEU A 247 -27.98 -10.72 7.64
N GLY A 248 -28.94 -10.57 6.73
CA GLY A 248 -30.37 -10.55 7.04
C GLY A 248 -31.04 -11.92 7.18
N TYR A 249 -30.40 -13.00 6.76
CA TYR A 249 -31.00 -14.33 6.67
C TYR A 249 -30.05 -15.45 7.08
N ILE A 250 -29.72 -15.55 8.35
CA ILE A 250 -29.00 -16.69 8.92
C ILE A 250 -29.99 -17.72 9.60
N PRO A 251 -31.09 -18.11 9.01
CA PRO A 251 -31.48 -19.51 9.18
C PRO A 251 -31.66 -20.33 7.91
N VAL A 252 -31.54 -19.78 6.70
CA VAL A 252 -31.94 -20.54 5.49
C VAL A 252 -30.95 -20.40 4.32
N LEU A 253 -29.71 -20.87 4.54
CA LEU A 253 -28.77 -21.03 3.41
C LEU A 253 -29.21 -22.13 2.41
N GLY A 254 -30.15 -22.99 2.78
CA GLY A 254 -30.65 -24.09 1.93
C GLY A 254 -31.61 -23.65 0.83
N GLU A 255 -32.43 -22.61 1.03
CA GLU A 255 -33.46 -22.21 0.06
C GLU A 255 -32.98 -21.16 -0.96
N ILE A 256 -31.95 -20.38 -0.65
CA ILE A 256 -31.39 -19.40 -1.59
C ILE A 256 -30.73 -20.07 -2.80
N PHE A 257 -30.26 -21.31 -2.65
CA PHE A 257 -29.63 -22.07 -3.73
C PHE A 257 -30.61 -22.90 -4.58
N THR A 258 -31.89 -22.99 -4.19
CA THR A 258 -32.90 -23.84 -4.88
C THR A 258 -34.05 -23.08 -5.53
N SER A 259 -34.22 -21.78 -5.29
CA SER A 259 -35.23 -20.99 -5.98
C SER A 259 -34.79 -20.72 -7.41
N GLY A 260 -35.36 -21.47 -8.35
CA GLY A 260 -35.11 -21.41 -9.79
C GLY A 260 -35.53 -20.11 -10.49
N GLU A 261 -35.33 -18.94 -9.91
CA GLU A 261 -35.52 -17.67 -10.59
C GLU A 261 -34.31 -17.36 -11.46
N LYS A 262 -34.55 -17.34 -12.78
CA LYS A 262 -33.63 -16.86 -13.81
C LYS A 262 -33.32 -15.39 -13.55
N GLY A 263 -32.20 -15.09 -12.91
CA GLY A 263 -31.76 -13.72 -12.63
C GLY A 263 -30.92 -13.56 -11.36
N GLY A 264 -30.60 -14.64 -10.66
CA GLY A 264 -29.68 -14.61 -9.51
C GLY A 264 -28.29 -14.17 -9.94
N GLY A 265 -27.96 -12.89 -9.73
CA GLY A 265 -26.65 -12.35 -10.03
C GLY A 265 -25.55 -13.08 -9.27
N VAL A 266 -24.36 -13.13 -9.81
CA VAL A 266 -23.16 -13.68 -9.16
C VAL A 266 -22.92 -12.90 -7.86
N PHE A 267 -23.05 -13.56 -6.71
CA PHE A 267 -22.91 -12.93 -5.40
C PHE A 267 -21.48 -12.56 -5.06
N ALA A 268 -20.51 -13.17 -5.74
CA ALA A 268 -19.09 -12.85 -5.63
C ALA A 268 -18.31 -13.43 -6.80
N ALA A 269 -17.11 -12.92 -7.04
CA ALA A 269 -16.20 -13.47 -8.02
C ALA A 269 -14.76 -13.45 -7.50
N ASN A 270 -14.05 -14.55 -7.73
CA ASN A 270 -12.61 -14.56 -7.51
C ASN A 270 -11.90 -13.97 -8.72
N TYR A 271 -10.86 -13.21 -8.48
CA TYR A 271 -10.00 -12.66 -9.52
C TYR A 271 -8.53 -12.97 -9.25
N THR A 272 -7.76 -13.00 -10.32
CA THR A 272 -6.30 -12.98 -10.28
C THR A 272 -5.80 -11.81 -11.10
N MET A 273 -4.75 -11.15 -10.63
CA MET A 273 -4.08 -10.04 -11.30
C MET A 273 -2.58 -10.34 -11.33
N SER A 274 -2.00 -10.41 -12.52
CA SER A 274 -0.60 -10.80 -12.71
C SER A 274 0.07 -10.03 -13.85
N GLY A 275 1.40 -9.95 -13.81
CA GLY A 275 2.21 -9.25 -14.82
C GLY A 275 2.59 -7.83 -14.40
N SER A 276 2.82 -6.94 -15.38
CA SER A 276 3.28 -5.57 -15.11
C SER A 276 2.30 -4.79 -14.23
N THR A 277 2.83 -4.01 -13.27
CA THR A 277 2.05 -3.13 -12.41
C THR A 277 1.26 -2.07 -13.19
N ASP A 278 1.80 -1.59 -14.32
CA ASP A 278 1.17 -0.57 -15.15
C ASP A 278 -0.03 -1.10 -15.94
N ASN A 279 0.03 -2.38 -16.37
CA ASN A 279 -1.01 -3.02 -17.18
C ASN A 279 -1.16 -4.49 -16.82
N PRO A 280 -1.66 -4.80 -15.61
CA PRO A 280 -1.77 -6.18 -15.15
C PRO A 280 -2.85 -6.94 -15.92
N LYS A 281 -2.56 -8.22 -16.20
CA LYS A 281 -3.56 -9.14 -16.73
C LYS A 281 -4.52 -9.55 -15.62
N VAL A 282 -5.80 -9.21 -15.77
CA VAL A 282 -6.85 -9.58 -14.83
C VAL A 282 -7.67 -10.75 -15.41
N THR A 283 -7.83 -11.79 -14.60
CA THR A 283 -8.69 -12.95 -14.90
C THR A 283 -9.75 -13.10 -13.81
N VAL A 284 -11.00 -13.34 -14.17
CA VAL A 284 -12.11 -13.46 -13.23
C VAL A 284 -12.76 -14.83 -13.39
N ASN A 285 -13.00 -15.51 -12.26
CA ASN A 285 -13.72 -16.78 -12.21
C ASN A 285 -15.00 -16.65 -11.35
N PRO A 286 -16.15 -16.38 -11.96
CA PRO A 286 -17.40 -16.21 -11.24
C PRO A 286 -17.94 -17.50 -10.59
N LEU A 287 -17.58 -18.68 -11.11
CA LEU A 287 -18.08 -19.96 -10.62
C LEU A 287 -17.41 -20.42 -9.30
N SER A 288 -16.22 -19.92 -9.00
CA SER A 288 -15.49 -20.28 -7.77
C SER A 288 -16.15 -19.72 -6.50
N ALA A 289 -17.01 -18.72 -6.65
CA ALA A 289 -17.77 -18.12 -5.56
C ALA A 289 -18.80 -19.05 -4.92
N LEU A 290 -19.15 -20.15 -5.58
CA LEU A 290 -20.14 -21.12 -5.12
C LEU A 290 -19.56 -22.27 -4.27
N THR A 291 -18.25 -22.26 -3.98
CA THR A 291 -17.61 -23.33 -3.19
C THR A 291 -17.77 -23.11 -1.69
N PRO A 292 -17.90 -24.18 -0.86
CA PRO A 292 -18.02 -24.04 0.60
C PRO A 292 -16.85 -23.31 1.28
N GLY A 293 -15.64 -23.39 0.72
CA GLY A 293 -14.46 -22.65 1.20
C GLY A 293 -14.56 -21.15 1.00
N PHE A 294 -15.25 -20.72 -0.03
CA PHE A 294 -15.53 -19.32 -0.33
C PHE A 294 -16.41 -18.66 0.75
N LEU A 295 -17.49 -19.32 1.18
CA LEU A 295 -18.37 -18.81 2.25
C LEU A 295 -17.59 -18.58 3.56
N ARG A 296 -16.66 -19.48 3.90
CA ARG A 296 -15.79 -19.30 5.07
C ARG A 296 -14.93 -18.04 4.97
N ASN A 297 -14.40 -17.73 3.79
CA ASN A 297 -13.59 -16.52 3.56
C ASN A 297 -14.43 -15.23 3.65
N ILE A 298 -15.68 -15.25 3.17
CA ILE A 298 -16.60 -14.11 3.35
C ILE A 298 -16.83 -13.83 4.85
N PHE A 299 -17.10 -14.85 5.66
CA PHE A 299 -17.32 -14.66 7.10
C PHE A 299 -16.06 -14.21 7.85
N ASN A 300 -14.86 -14.62 7.41
CA ASN A 300 -13.61 -14.11 7.94
C ASN A 300 -13.35 -12.63 7.58
N ILE A 301 -14.04 -12.09 6.58
CA ILE A 301 -13.99 -10.66 6.23
C ILE A 301 -14.57 -9.80 7.36
N PHE A 302 -15.54 -10.30 8.10
CA PHE A 302 -16.22 -9.59 9.19
C PHE A 302 -15.66 -9.87 10.59
N GLY A 303 -14.76 -10.87 10.74
CA GLY A 303 -14.08 -11.18 12.00
C GLY A 303 -12.89 -10.24 12.23
N GLN A 304 -12.68 -9.81 13.47
CA GLN A 304 -11.46 -9.11 13.87
C GLN A 304 -10.27 -10.04 13.62
N ALA A 305 -9.36 -9.61 12.73
CA ALA A 305 -8.10 -10.31 12.55
C ALA A 305 -7.13 -9.84 13.63
N ASP A 306 -6.95 -10.65 14.67
CA ASP A 306 -5.79 -10.53 15.56
C ASP A 306 -4.53 -10.83 14.74
N PHE A 307 -3.72 -9.82 14.53
CA PHE A 307 -2.45 -9.92 13.85
C PHE A 307 -1.37 -10.36 14.83
N THR A 308 -1.04 -11.64 14.84
CA THR A 308 0.18 -12.16 15.46
C THR A 308 1.25 -12.26 14.37
N PRO A 309 2.43 -11.61 14.51
CA PRO A 309 3.52 -11.74 13.55
C PRO A 309 4.04 -13.18 13.56
N GLN A 310 3.76 -13.94 12.54
CA GLN A 310 4.38 -15.25 12.31
C GLN A 310 5.56 -15.07 11.35
N ALA A 311 6.75 -15.48 11.78
CA ALA A 311 7.97 -15.42 10.97
C ALA A 311 7.74 -16.07 9.59
N ALA A 312 8.23 -15.43 8.55
CA ALA A 312 8.11 -15.91 7.18
C ALA A 312 9.06 -17.10 6.98
N ASP A 313 8.49 -18.30 6.85
CA ASP A 313 9.12 -19.45 6.22
C ASP A 313 8.82 -19.37 4.71
N ASP A 314 9.62 -18.62 3.97
CA ASP A 314 9.57 -18.67 2.50
C ASP A 314 11.00 -18.50 1.95
N ASP A 315 11.51 -19.55 1.35
CA ASP A 315 12.82 -19.67 0.69
C ASP A 315 12.84 -18.85 -0.63
N PRO A 316 13.79 -17.93 -0.82
CA PRO A 316 13.94 -17.14 -2.04
C PRO A 316 14.34 -17.95 -3.29
N SER A 317 14.66 -19.25 -3.15
CA SER A 317 15.15 -20.08 -4.26
C SER A 317 14.10 -20.46 -5.31
N GLN A 318 12.81 -20.21 -5.07
CA GLN A 318 11.74 -20.51 -6.04
C GLN A 318 11.58 -19.49 -7.17
N LEU A 319 12.39 -18.42 -7.19
CA LEU A 319 12.31 -17.36 -8.22
C LEU A 319 13.02 -17.69 -9.54
N GLN A 320 13.65 -18.87 -9.67
CA GLN A 320 14.38 -19.25 -10.90
C GLN A 320 13.53 -19.92 -12.00
N GLU A 321 12.27 -20.22 -11.77
CA GLU A 321 11.41 -20.92 -12.76
C GLU A 321 10.44 -20.01 -13.54
N ILE A 322 10.48 -18.69 -13.37
CA ILE A 322 9.64 -17.74 -14.12
C ILE A 322 10.54 -16.88 -15.02
N ARG A 323 11.15 -17.51 -16.03
CA ARG A 323 11.75 -16.83 -17.18
C ARG A 323 11.13 -17.34 -18.47
#